data_d0cad6f714df0006f19335c034c5448a
#
_entry.id   d0cad6f714df0006f19335c034c5448a
#
_cell.length_a   1.000
_cell.length_b   1.000
_cell.length_c   1.000
_cell.angle_alpha   90.00
_cell.angle_beta   90.00
_cell.angle_gamma   90.00
#
_symmetry.space_group_name_H-M   'P 1'
#
loop_
_entity.id
_entity.type
_entity.pdbx_description
1 polymer ?
#
loop_
_entity_poly.entity_id
_entity_poly.type
_entity_poly.pdbx_seq_one_letter_code
_entity_poly.pdbx_strand_id
1 'polypeptide(L)'
;MSKRTHTIVTLIHSLTFIIFLTIACSVVEQRTACPCWVGLDFSKVLQQEHPGPGKAMDVVIYGPDGPAAYSHSYGLDSCASYYEVELPRGRYTVSALMGEISVGPDRQADTLLGKSLPLDASGETAEAVIEPFKQFAAIGIKVISSPYDSLSITLKAASAAIDRRSLEGLPQQYSCSGTFSGSSAGFNILRQAGGELMLSFSDAASGHHITDIDLGEWLKEIGYDFSAENLADIVLILDFHSGTASLSIAGWLDAPTYFVIF
;
A
#
# COMPACT_ATOMS: atom_id res chain seq x y z
N MET A 1 -30.66 43.65 -64.51
CA MET A 1 -30.46 43.38 -63.07
C MET A 1 -29.49 44.41 -62.54
N SER A 2 -29.93 45.19 -61.57
CA SER A 2 -29.13 46.34 -61.03
C SER A 2 -27.91 45.90 -60.28
N LYS A 3 -26.80 46.59 -60.39
CA LYS A 3 -25.54 46.37 -59.66
C LYS A 3 -25.76 46.22 -58.12
N ARG A 4 -26.83 46.83 -57.58
CA ARG A 4 -27.21 46.73 -56.17
C ARG A 4 -27.67 45.31 -55.77
N THR A 5 -28.34 44.59 -56.63
CA THR A 5 -28.83 43.22 -56.35
C THR A 5 -27.66 42.24 -56.27
N HIS A 6 -26.65 42.37 -57.11
CA HIS A 6 -25.44 41.55 -57.05
C HIS A 6 -24.66 41.72 -55.76
N THR A 7 -24.52 42.99 -55.32
CA THR A 7 -23.78 43.28 -54.06
C THR A 7 -24.47 42.70 -52.84
N ILE A 8 -25.80 42.77 -52.78
CA ILE A 8 -26.57 42.22 -51.65
C ILE A 8 -26.49 40.68 -51.63
N VAL A 9 -26.57 40.01 -52.76
CA VAL A 9 -26.49 38.55 -52.86
C VAL A 9 -25.06 38.07 -52.44
N THR A 10 -24.01 38.79 -52.85
CA THR A 10 -22.64 38.45 -52.46
C THR A 10 -22.43 38.64 -50.97
N LEU A 11 -22.98 39.70 -50.37
CA LEU A 11 -22.89 39.97 -48.94
C LEU A 11 -23.61 38.90 -48.10
N ILE A 12 -24.76 38.44 -48.54
CA ILE A 12 -25.52 37.34 -47.88
C ILE A 12 -24.74 36.03 -47.96
N HIS A 13 -24.15 35.69 -49.09
CA HIS A 13 -23.35 34.47 -49.22
C HIS A 13 -22.06 34.53 -48.37
N SER A 14 -21.40 35.68 -48.27
CA SER A 14 -20.26 35.87 -47.43
C SER A 14 -20.63 35.73 -45.93
N LEU A 15 -21.75 36.30 -45.53
CA LEU A 15 -22.24 36.23 -44.14
C LEU A 15 -22.65 34.78 -43.74
N THR A 16 -23.35 34.05 -44.64
CA THR A 16 -23.68 32.65 -44.41
C THR A 16 -22.41 31.77 -44.33
N PHE A 17 -21.41 32.02 -45.14
CA PHE A 17 -20.15 31.28 -45.12
C PHE A 17 -19.37 31.51 -43.80
N ILE A 18 -19.35 32.77 -43.30
CA ILE A 18 -18.74 33.07 -41.99
C ILE A 18 -19.49 32.40 -40.85
N ILE A 19 -20.84 32.38 -40.90
CA ILE A 19 -21.63 31.67 -39.87
C ILE A 19 -21.38 30.17 -39.90
N PHE A 20 -21.25 29.56 -41.08
CA PHE A 20 -20.90 28.14 -41.18
C PHE A 20 -19.50 27.85 -40.64
N LEU A 21 -18.50 28.74 -40.88
CA LEU A 21 -17.17 28.58 -40.32
C LEU A 21 -17.13 28.72 -38.80
N THR A 22 -17.94 29.61 -38.22
CA THR A 22 -17.99 29.77 -36.74
C THR A 22 -18.69 28.61 -36.07
N ILE A 23 -19.70 28.03 -36.71
CA ILE A 23 -20.36 26.82 -36.18
C ILE A 23 -19.46 25.58 -36.27
N ALA A 24 -18.67 25.45 -37.34
CA ALA A 24 -17.72 24.37 -37.51
C ALA A 24 -16.57 24.42 -36.48
N CYS A 25 -16.18 25.63 -36.00
CA CYS A 25 -15.14 25.77 -34.95
C CYS A 25 -15.66 25.60 -33.52
N SER A 26 -16.98 25.50 -33.32
CA SER A 26 -17.56 25.38 -31.97
C SER A 26 -17.94 23.94 -31.57
N VAL A 27 -17.58 22.94 -32.34
CA VAL A 27 -17.60 21.56 -31.86
C VAL A 27 -16.46 21.42 -30.86
N VAL A 28 -16.69 21.85 -29.64
CA VAL A 28 -15.91 21.42 -28.48
C VAL A 28 -16.19 19.91 -28.39
N GLU A 29 -15.31 19.13 -29.00
CA GLU A 29 -15.27 17.70 -28.78
C GLU A 29 -15.25 17.49 -27.27
N GLN A 30 -16.32 16.94 -26.72
CA GLN A 30 -16.31 16.47 -25.35
C GLN A 30 -15.40 15.22 -25.31
N ARG A 31 -14.09 15.48 -25.34
CA ARG A 31 -13.05 14.43 -25.33
C ARG A 31 -13.10 13.57 -24.07
N THR A 32 -13.80 14.03 -23.04
CA THR A 32 -14.08 13.23 -21.82
C THR A 32 -14.93 11.99 -22.08
N ALA A 33 -15.67 11.94 -23.19
CA ALA A 33 -16.44 10.74 -23.59
C ALA A 33 -15.60 9.73 -24.39
N CYS A 34 -14.42 10.11 -24.89
CA CYS A 34 -13.54 9.18 -25.58
C CYS A 34 -12.84 8.27 -24.59
N PRO A 35 -12.71 6.97 -24.87
CA PRO A 35 -11.98 6.06 -23.97
C PRO A 35 -10.45 6.36 -23.98
N CYS A 36 -9.82 5.96 -22.90
CA CYS A 36 -8.38 5.81 -22.78
C CYS A 36 -8.07 4.32 -22.63
N TRP A 37 -7.14 3.81 -23.40
CA TRP A 37 -6.61 2.45 -23.25
C TRP A 37 -5.50 2.44 -22.22
N VAL A 38 -5.75 1.81 -21.08
CA VAL A 38 -4.81 1.75 -19.96
C VAL A 38 -4.10 0.41 -19.99
N GLY A 39 -2.78 0.42 -20.22
CA GLY A 39 -1.92 -0.73 -20.06
C GLY A 39 -1.58 -0.98 -18.60
N LEU A 40 -1.83 -2.20 -18.12
CA LEU A 40 -1.39 -2.67 -16.82
C LEU A 40 -0.19 -3.60 -17.06
N ASP A 41 1.02 -3.14 -16.69
CA ASP A 41 2.26 -3.90 -16.83
C ASP A 41 2.60 -4.65 -15.53
N PHE A 42 2.55 -5.98 -15.56
CA PHE A 42 2.87 -6.90 -14.48
C PHE A 42 4.28 -7.50 -14.57
N SER A 43 5.11 -7.05 -15.50
CA SER A 43 6.45 -7.61 -15.69
C SER A 43 7.29 -7.63 -14.43
N LYS A 44 7.17 -6.61 -13.58
CA LYS A 44 7.85 -6.52 -12.28
C LYS A 44 7.29 -7.49 -11.25
N VAL A 45 5.98 -7.72 -11.25
CA VAL A 45 5.33 -8.71 -10.37
C VAL A 45 5.87 -10.09 -10.68
N LEU A 46 5.90 -10.48 -11.95
CA LEU A 46 6.30 -11.81 -12.38
C LEU A 46 7.81 -12.11 -12.19
N GLN A 47 8.63 -11.07 -11.98
CA GLN A 47 10.06 -11.20 -11.69
C GLN A 47 10.36 -11.39 -10.19
N GLN A 48 9.40 -11.09 -9.31
CA GLN A 48 9.57 -11.24 -7.87
C GLN A 48 9.32 -12.70 -7.45
N GLU A 49 10.07 -13.17 -6.43
CA GLU A 49 9.74 -14.44 -5.78
C GLU A 49 8.47 -14.24 -4.94
N HIS A 50 7.37 -14.84 -5.37
CA HIS A 50 6.11 -14.76 -4.65
C HIS A 50 5.98 -15.87 -3.61
N PRO A 51 5.45 -15.56 -2.42
CA PRO A 51 5.24 -16.58 -1.40
C PRO A 51 4.09 -17.52 -1.78
N GLY A 52 4.43 -18.65 -2.38
CA GLY A 52 3.55 -19.81 -2.57
C GLY A 52 2.65 -19.77 -3.82
N PRO A 53 2.20 -20.96 -4.26
CA PRO A 53 1.30 -21.11 -5.40
C PRO A 53 -0.12 -20.62 -5.08
N GLY A 54 -0.87 -20.21 -6.10
CA GLY A 54 -2.29 -19.86 -6.01
C GLY A 54 -2.59 -18.45 -5.49
N LYS A 55 -1.61 -17.57 -5.38
CA LYS A 55 -1.87 -16.17 -5.02
C LYS A 55 -2.40 -15.38 -6.21
N ALA A 56 -3.33 -14.49 -5.91
CA ALA A 56 -3.89 -13.55 -6.87
C ALA A 56 -3.50 -12.13 -6.48
N MET A 57 -3.39 -11.27 -7.51
CA MET A 57 -3.25 -9.84 -7.33
C MET A 57 -4.58 -9.15 -7.64
N ASP A 58 -5.13 -8.49 -6.66
CA ASP A 58 -6.32 -7.67 -6.82
C ASP A 58 -5.93 -6.30 -7.32
N VAL A 59 -6.41 -5.90 -8.47
CA VAL A 59 -6.22 -4.57 -9.04
C VAL A 59 -7.54 -3.83 -9.02
N VAL A 60 -7.53 -2.64 -8.41
CA VAL A 60 -8.68 -1.73 -8.39
C VAL A 60 -8.24 -0.37 -8.90
N ILE A 61 -8.96 0.18 -9.86
CA ILE A 61 -8.72 1.52 -10.38
C ILE A 61 -9.86 2.41 -9.88
N TYR A 62 -9.51 3.39 -9.05
CA TYR A 62 -10.46 4.33 -8.45
C TYR A 62 -10.54 5.61 -9.27
N GLY A 63 -11.76 6.04 -9.57
CA GLY A 63 -12.03 7.35 -10.15
C GLY A 63 -11.77 8.49 -9.16
N PRO A 64 -11.82 9.75 -9.62
CA PRO A 64 -11.59 10.93 -8.78
C PRO A 64 -12.61 11.02 -7.64
N ASP A 65 -13.85 10.59 -7.86
CA ASP A 65 -14.96 10.65 -6.90
C ASP A 65 -14.98 9.46 -5.92
N GLY A 66 -13.99 8.58 -5.97
CA GLY A 66 -13.83 7.48 -5.02
C GLY A 66 -14.36 6.11 -5.44
N PRO A 67 -15.43 5.93 -6.22
CA PRO A 67 -15.85 4.59 -6.62
C PRO A 67 -14.86 3.90 -7.55
N ALA A 68 -14.84 2.57 -7.52
CA ALA A 68 -14.01 1.77 -8.42
C ALA A 68 -14.55 1.89 -9.86
N ALA A 69 -13.70 2.37 -10.76
CA ALA A 69 -13.96 2.38 -12.21
C ALA A 69 -13.65 1.01 -12.84
N TYR A 70 -12.75 0.26 -12.23
CA TYR A 70 -12.36 -1.09 -12.63
C TYR A 70 -11.95 -1.91 -11.41
N SER A 71 -12.22 -3.21 -11.41
CA SER A 71 -11.77 -4.14 -10.38
C SER A 71 -11.63 -5.54 -10.97
N HIS A 72 -10.46 -6.14 -10.81
CA HIS A 72 -10.19 -7.50 -11.26
C HIS A 72 -9.14 -8.18 -10.39
N SER A 73 -9.25 -9.51 -10.25
CA SER A 73 -8.27 -10.34 -9.54
C SER A 73 -7.51 -11.20 -10.56
N TYR A 74 -6.21 -11.01 -10.64
CA TYR A 74 -5.31 -11.71 -11.56
C TYR A 74 -4.61 -12.85 -10.85
N GLY A 75 -4.89 -14.11 -11.26
CA GLY A 75 -4.15 -15.27 -10.75
C GLY A 75 -2.72 -15.28 -11.29
N LEU A 76 -1.72 -15.21 -10.41
CA LEU A 76 -0.31 -15.04 -10.80
C LEU A 76 0.24 -16.25 -11.59
N ASP A 77 -0.27 -17.46 -11.35
CA ASP A 77 0.17 -18.68 -12.07
C ASP A 77 -0.18 -18.65 -13.56
N SER A 78 -1.15 -17.82 -13.98
CA SER A 78 -1.64 -17.69 -15.36
C SER A 78 -1.65 -16.26 -15.86
N CYS A 79 -1.03 -15.35 -15.14
CA CYS A 79 -1.03 -13.93 -15.45
C CYS A 79 -0.15 -13.64 -16.67
N ALA A 80 -0.70 -12.93 -17.65
CA ALA A 80 0.11 -12.33 -18.70
C ALA A 80 0.89 -11.13 -18.12
N SER A 81 2.02 -10.78 -18.74
CA SER A 81 2.81 -9.64 -18.32
C SER A 81 2.15 -8.29 -18.60
N TYR A 82 1.10 -8.27 -19.41
CA TYR A 82 0.44 -7.05 -19.85
C TYR A 82 -1.05 -7.28 -20.11
N TYR A 83 -1.88 -6.34 -19.62
CA TYR A 83 -3.33 -6.30 -19.87
C TYR A 83 -3.75 -4.90 -20.28
N GLU A 84 -4.75 -4.79 -21.14
CA GLU A 84 -5.37 -3.52 -21.52
C GLU A 84 -6.75 -3.40 -20.92
N VAL A 85 -7.05 -2.23 -20.39
CA VAL A 85 -8.34 -1.87 -19.80
C VAL A 85 -8.82 -0.57 -20.42
N GLU A 86 -10.07 -0.53 -20.84
CA GLU A 86 -10.69 0.68 -21.35
C GLU A 86 -11.33 1.48 -20.22
N LEU A 87 -10.92 2.75 -20.05
CA LEU A 87 -11.49 3.66 -19.05
C LEU A 87 -11.92 4.99 -19.72
N PRO A 88 -12.92 5.69 -19.18
CA PRO A 88 -13.16 7.09 -19.54
C PRO A 88 -11.89 7.93 -19.29
N ARG A 89 -11.69 8.98 -20.07
CA ARG A 89 -10.55 9.89 -19.84
C ARG A 89 -10.68 10.58 -18.50
N GLY A 90 -9.55 10.62 -17.74
CA GLY A 90 -9.56 11.22 -16.41
C GLY A 90 -8.30 10.91 -15.62
N ARG A 91 -8.34 11.30 -14.34
CA ARG A 91 -7.31 10.96 -13.37
C ARG A 91 -7.81 9.88 -12.44
N TYR A 92 -6.97 8.91 -12.19
CA TYR A 92 -7.31 7.72 -11.43
C TYR A 92 -6.23 7.42 -10.38
N THR A 93 -6.56 6.53 -9.46
CA THR A 93 -5.59 5.87 -8.58
C THR A 93 -5.67 4.37 -8.86
N VAL A 94 -4.57 3.76 -9.23
CA VAL A 94 -4.44 2.31 -9.37
C VAL A 94 -3.95 1.75 -8.04
N SER A 95 -4.68 0.82 -7.46
CA SER A 95 -4.27 0.04 -6.29
C SER A 95 -4.16 -1.42 -6.69
N ALA A 96 -2.98 -1.98 -6.49
CA ALA A 96 -2.71 -3.40 -6.72
C ALA A 96 -2.27 -4.04 -5.41
N LEU A 97 -2.93 -5.12 -4.99
CA LEU A 97 -2.74 -5.76 -3.69
C LEU A 97 -2.67 -7.27 -3.83
N MET A 98 -1.76 -7.88 -3.07
CA MET A 98 -1.63 -9.33 -2.92
C MET A 98 -1.53 -9.67 -1.44
N GLY A 99 -2.56 -10.31 -0.89
CA GLY A 99 -2.68 -10.66 0.52
C GLY A 99 -3.88 -10.01 1.21
N GLU A 100 -4.03 -10.24 2.51
CA GLU A 100 -5.13 -9.73 3.32
C GLU A 100 -4.81 -8.33 3.85
N ILE A 101 -5.71 -7.38 3.62
CA ILE A 101 -5.57 -5.97 4.05
C ILE A 101 -5.98 -5.71 5.50
N SER A 102 -6.46 -6.75 6.19
CA SER A 102 -6.90 -6.64 7.58
C SER A 102 -6.51 -7.87 8.40
N VAL A 103 -6.28 -7.65 9.67
CA VAL A 103 -5.93 -8.70 10.65
C VAL A 103 -7.16 -8.98 11.52
N GLY A 104 -7.54 -10.24 11.60
CA GLY A 104 -8.59 -10.68 12.52
C GLY A 104 -8.13 -10.64 13.99
N PRO A 105 -9.08 -10.69 14.94
CA PRO A 105 -8.77 -10.76 16.37
C PRO A 105 -7.85 -11.95 16.67
N ASP A 106 -6.89 -11.76 17.57
CA ASP A 106 -5.92 -12.76 18.02
C ASP A 106 -5.10 -13.45 16.92
N ARG A 107 -5.00 -12.82 15.73
CA ARG A 107 -4.17 -13.27 14.61
C ARG A 107 -3.01 -12.31 14.38
N GLN A 108 -1.95 -12.83 13.80
CA GLN A 108 -0.87 -12.00 13.22
C GLN A 108 -1.27 -11.54 11.82
N ALA A 109 -0.70 -10.43 11.37
CA ALA A 109 -0.80 -10.03 9.98
C ALA A 109 -0.17 -11.10 9.07
N ASP A 110 -0.80 -11.37 7.94
CA ASP A 110 -0.19 -12.18 6.88
C ASP A 110 0.72 -11.29 6.01
N THR A 111 1.43 -11.91 5.08
CA THR A 111 2.22 -11.17 4.10
C THR A 111 1.30 -10.37 3.18
N LEU A 112 1.57 -9.08 3.07
CA LEU A 112 0.83 -8.17 2.20
C LEU A 112 1.81 -7.41 1.32
N LEU A 113 1.65 -7.56 0.02
CA LEU A 113 2.37 -6.75 -0.97
C LEU A 113 1.38 -5.80 -1.65
N GLY A 114 1.79 -4.57 -1.91
CA GLY A 114 0.89 -3.60 -2.51
C GLY A 114 1.60 -2.44 -3.19
N LYS A 115 0.88 -1.82 -4.12
CA LYS A 115 1.25 -0.59 -4.79
C LYS A 115 0.01 0.27 -4.98
N SER A 116 0.14 1.54 -4.63
CA SER A 116 -0.82 2.57 -5.01
C SER A 116 -0.10 3.62 -5.85
N LEU A 117 -0.63 3.94 -7.01
CA LEU A 117 -0.02 4.92 -7.92
C LEU A 117 -1.08 5.78 -8.59
N PRO A 118 -0.78 7.08 -8.81
CA PRO A 118 -1.63 7.93 -9.63
C PRO A 118 -1.53 7.52 -11.11
N LEU A 119 -2.64 7.58 -11.82
CA LEU A 119 -2.73 7.31 -13.25
C LEU A 119 -3.41 8.49 -13.95
N ASP A 120 -2.72 9.10 -14.89
CA ASP A 120 -3.29 10.13 -15.77
C ASP A 120 -3.72 9.49 -17.10
N ALA A 121 -5.01 9.21 -17.21
CA ALA A 121 -5.66 8.66 -18.39
C ALA A 121 -6.37 9.75 -19.22
N SER A 122 -5.84 10.98 -19.25
CA SER A 122 -6.41 12.09 -20.05
C SER A 122 -6.12 11.95 -21.57
N GLY A 123 -5.12 11.15 -21.92
CA GLY A 123 -4.74 10.84 -23.31
C GLY A 123 -5.59 9.72 -23.96
N GLU A 124 -5.13 9.24 -25.09
CA GLU A 124 -5.69 8.05 -25.76
C GLU A 124 -5.19 6.76 -25.15
N THR A 125 -3.96 6.79 -24.62
CA THR A 125 -3.33 5.68 -23.95
C THR A 125 -2.69 6.15 -22.64
N ALA A 126 -2.62 5.27 -21.66
CA ALA A 126 -1.88 5.44 -20.40
C ALA A 126 -1.30 4.11 -19.98
N GLU A 127 -0.31 4.12 -19.10
CA GLU A 127 0.34 2.91 -18.60
C GLU A 127 0.53 2.98 -17.09
N ALA A 128 0.30 1.84 -16.42
CA ALA A 128 0.55 1.63 -15.01
C ALA A 128 1.46 0.43 -14.81
N VAL A 129 2.71 0.68 -14.41
CA VAL A 129 3.66 -0.38 -14.06
C VAL A 129 3.39 -0.83 -12.63
N ILE A 130 3.01 -2.09 -12.46
CA ILE A 130 2.67 -2.69 -11.18
C ILE A 130 3.93 -3.31 -10.57
N GLU A 131 4.46 -2.66 -9.54
CA GLU A 131 5.61 -3.13 -8.77
C GLU A 131 5.24 -3.10 -7.28
N PRO A 132 4.71 -4.19 -6.72
CA PRO A 132 4.24 -4.21 -5.34
C PRO A 132 5.39 -4.30 -4.34
N PHE A 133 5.26 -3.55 -3.24
CA PHE A 133 6.20 -3.52 -2.13
C PHE A 133 5.57 -4.07 -0.86
N LYS A 134 6.39 -4.44 0.12
CA LYS A 134 5.94 -4.91 1.43
C LYS A 134 5.12 -3.82 2.14
N GLN A 135 3.89 -4.17 2.49
CA GLN A 135 2.98 -3.36 3.30
C GLN A 135 2.87 -3.88 4.75
N PHE A 136 3.78 -4.75 5.14
CA PHE A 136 3.93 -5.29 6.48
C PHE A 136 5.40 -5.24 6.91
N ALA A 137 5.64 -5.22 8.22
CA ALA A 137 6.98 -5.43 8.78
C ALA A 137 6.99 -6.70 9.62
N ALA A 138 8.01 -7.52 9.46
CA ALA A 138 8.27 -8.63 10.36
C ALA A 138 9.07 -8.11 11.57
N ILE A 139 8.56 -8.37 12.78
CA ILE A 139 9.27 -8.11 14.04
C ILE A 139 9.89 -9.43 14.49
N GLY A 140 11.18 -9.57 14.32
CA GLY A 140 11.95 -10.70 14.84
C GLY A 140 12.43 -10.40 16.27
N ILE A 141 12.02 -11.21 17.24
CA ILE A 141 12.44 -11.07 18.64
C ILE A 141 13.37 -12.23 18.95
N LYS A 142 14.58 -11.90 19.41
CA LYS A 142 15.58 -12.89 19.87
C LYS A 142 15.88 -12.65 21.34
N VAL A 143 15.77 -13.69 22.15
CA VAL A 143 16.13 -13.68 23.57
C VAL A 143 17.48 -14.36 23.73
N ILE A 144 18.50 -13.60 24.17
CA ILE A 144 19.87 -14.11 24.38
C ILE A 144 19.98 -14.81 25.73
N SER A 145 19.37 -14.19 26.76
CA SER A 145 19.42 -14.68 28.15
C SER A 145 18.08 -14.42 28.83
N SER A 146 17.54 -15.43 29.47
CA SER A 146 16.28 -15.35 30.21
C SER A 146 16.31 -16.30 31.42
N PRO A 147 15.85 -15.85 32.59
CA PRO A 147 15.60 -16.74 33.74
C PRO A 147 14.30 -17.55 33.58
N TYR A 148 13.54 -17.35 32.49
CA TYR A 148 12.25 -17.98 32.23
C TYR A 148 12.38 -19.06 31.14
N ASP A 149 11.79 -20.22 31.37
CA ASP A 149 11.80 -21.34 30.40
C ASP A 149 10.92 -21.08 29.18
N SER A 150 9.87 -20.30 29.36
CA SER A 150 8.96 -19.90 28.29
C SER A 150 8.37 -18.53 28.54
N LEU A 151 8.20 -17.76 27.47
CA LEU A 151 7.66 -16.40 27.50
C LEU A 151 6.33 -16.35 26.76
N SER A 152 5.37 -15.65 27.34
CA SER A 152 4.17 -15.17 26.64
C SER A 152 4.43 -13.74 26.21
N ILE A 153 4.26 -13.47 24.92
CA ILE A 153 4.45 -12.15 24.34
C ILE A 153 3.13 -11.68 23.75
N THR A 154 2.66 -10.53 24.20
CA THR A 154 1.48 -9.86 23.63
C THR A 154 1.91 -8.63 22.86
N LEU A 155 1.62 -8.59 21.58
CA LEU A 155 1.76 -7.43 20.72
C LEU A 155 0.45 -6.65 20.72
N LYS A 156 0.52 -5.33 20.93
CA LYS A 156 -0.58 -4.38 20.70
C LYS A 156 -0.14 -3.39 19.64
N ALA A 157 -0.98 -3.13 18.65
CA ALA A 157 -0.66 -2.27 17.52
C ALA A 157 -1.83 -1.34 17.17
N ALA A 158 -1.53 -0.19 16.59
CA ALA A 158 -2.50 0.85 16.26
C ALA A 158 -3.37 0.51 15.05
N SER A 159 -2.88 -0.34 14.13
CA SER A 159 -3.58 -0.60 12.86
C SER A 159 -3.75 -2.09 12.61
N ALA A 160 -4.98 -2.56 12.68
CA ALA A 160 -5.38 -3.90 12.25
C ALA A 160 -5.68 -4.00 10.75
N ALA A 161 -5.72 -2.88 10.03
CA ALA A 161 -6.04 -2.84 8.60
C ALA A 161 -5.32 -1.69 7.90
N ILE A 162 -5.24 -1.78 6.59
CA ILE A 162 -4.81 -0.67 5.72
C ILE A 162 -5.93 -0.22 4.80
N ASP A 163 -5.91 1.04 4.43
CA ASP A 163 -6.79 1.56 3.37
C ASP A 163 -6.35 1.01 2.01
N ARG A 164 -7.27 0.39 1.29
CA ARG A 164 -6.98 -0.25 -0.01
C ARG A 164 -6.50 0.73 -1.06
N ARG A 165 -6.94 1.98 -1.02
CA ARG A 165 -6.63 2.99 -2.04
C ARG A 165 -5.29 3.68 -1.78
N SER A 166 -5.06 4.14 -0.53
CA SER A 166 -3.86 4.88 -0.16
C SER A 166 -2.72 3.99 0.35
N LEU A 167 -3.02 2.76 0.78
CA LEU A 167 -2.15 1.84 1.50
C LEU A 167 -1.68 2.36 2.86
N GLU A 168 -2.36 3.35 3.41
CA GLU A 168 -2.09 3.85 4.76
C GLU A 168 -2.73 2.95 5.82
N GLY A 169 -2.11 2.85 6.99
CA GLY A 169 -2.68 2.16 8.14
C GLY A 169 -3.98 2.83 8.58
N LEU A 170 -5.00 2.04 8.87
CA LEU A 170 -6.24 2.55 9.46
C LEU A 170 -6.16 2.52 10.99
N PRO A 171 -6.66 3.54 11.70
CA PRO A 171 -6.61 3.63 13.16
C PRO A 171 -7.61 2.63 13.80
N GLN A 172 -7.26 1.39 13.78
CA GLN A 172 -8.03 0.28 14.36
C GLN A 172 -7.09 -0.58 15.21
N GLN A 173 -7.10 -0.39 16.51
CA GLN A 173 -6.24 -1.13 17.42
C GLN A 173 -6.54 -2.63 17.40
N TYR A 174 -5.49 -3.44 17.51
CA TYR A 174 -5.59 -4.87 17.70
C TYR A 174 -4.51 -5.39 18.64
N SER A 175 -4.68 -6.61 19.13
CA SER A 175 -3.66 -7.32 19.85
C SER A 175 -3.61 -8.79 19.43
N CYS A 176 -2.41 -9.35 19.47
CA CYS A 176 -2.21 -10.78 19.32
C CYS A 176 -1.18 -11.26 20.34
N SER A 177 -1.34 -12.51 20.78
CA SER A 177 -0.46 -13.11 21.78
C SER A 177 0.09 -14.44 21.28
N GLY A 178 1.31 -14.76 21.68
CA GLY A 178 1.93 -16.03 21.40
C GLY A 178 2.79 -16.49 22.58
N THR A 179 2.83 -17.81 22.82
CA THR A 179 3.74 -18.41 23.79
C THR A 179 4.93 -19.01 23.07
N PHE A 180 6.12 -18.67 23.53
CA PHE A 180 7.39 -19.06 22.92
C PHE A 180 8.25 -19.84 23.91
N SER A 181 8.60 -21.04 23.52
CA SER A 181 9.60 -21.87 24.20
C SER A 181 10.86 -21.86 23.33
N GLY A 182 11.89 -21.14 23.73
CA GLY A 182 13.14 -21.04 22.97
C GLY A 182 13.67 -19.60 22.85
N SER A 183 14.62 -19.39 21.96
CA SER A 183 15.36 -18.14 21.86
C SER A 183 14.82 -17.12 20.84
N SER A 184 13.72 -17.42 20.15
CA SER A 184 13.20 -16.52 19.10
C SER A 184 11.69 -16.57 18.97
N ALA A 185 11.11 -15.43 18.69
CA ALA A 185 9.70 -15.20 18.38
C ALA A 185 9.60 -14.29 17.17
N GLY A 186 8.42 -14.25 16.52
CA GLY A 186 8.18 -13.34 15.40
C GLY A 186 6.73 -12.92 15.30
N PHE A 187 6.52 -11.68 14.88
CA PHE A 187 5.22 -11.10 14.58
C PHE A 187 5.28 -10.35 13.27
N ASN A 188 4.23 -10.43 12.48
CA ASN A 188 4.02 -9.54 11.36
C ASN A 188 3.01 -8.46 11.76
N ILE A 189 3.31 -7.21 11.43
CA ILE A 189 2.42 -6.07 11.61
C ILE A 189 2.17 -5.41 10.26
N LEU A 190 0.94 -4.96 10.01
CA LEU A 190 0.65 -4.11 8.85
C LEU A 190 1.25 -2.71 9.06
N ARG A 191 1.26 -1.91 8.01
CA ARG A 191 1.56 -0.49 8.09
C ARG A 191 0.73 0.19 9.18
N GLN A 192 1.37 0.95 10.05
CA GLN A 192 0.73 1.58 11.20
C GLN A 192 0.29 3.01 10.89
N ALA A 193 -0.91 3.38 11.38
CA ALA A 193 -1.43 4.76 11.30
C ALA A 193 -0.78 5.71 12.30
N GLY A 194 -0.08 5.18 13.31
CA GLY A 194 0.59 5.92 14.38
C GLY A 194 1.66 5.08 15.05
N GLY A 195 2.39 5.69 15.98
CA GLY A 195 3.53 5.07 16.67
C GLY A 195 3.16 4.13 17.82
N GLU A 196 1.87 3.85 18.06
CA GLU A 196 1.48 2.96 19.16
C GLU A 196 1.77 1.50 18.80
N LEU A 197 2.86 0.99 19.32
CA LEU A 197 3.29 -0.40 19.17
C LEU A 197 3.93 -0.88 20.46
N MET A 198 3.22 -1.74 21.18
CA MET A 198 3.61 -2.20 22.51
C MET A 198 3.85 -3.71 22.53
N LEU A 199 4.92 -4.14 23.14
CA LEU A 199 5.21 -5.54 23.44
C LEU A 199 5.14 -5.75 24.96
N SER A 200 4.27 -6.65 25.41
CA SER A 200 4.15 -7.05 26.82
C SER A 200 4.70 -8.46 27.00
N PHE A 201 5.61 -8.64 27.94
CA PHE A 201 6.26 -9.91 28.24
C PHE A 201 5.77 -10.46 29.58
N SER A 202 5.44 -11.74 29.62
CA SER A 202 5.07 -12.45 30.83
C SER A 202 5.72 -13.85 30.85
N ASP A 203 5.97 -14.37 32.02
CA ASP A 203 6.33 -15.77 32.19
C ASP A 203 5.13 -16.65 31.82
N ALA A 204 5.28 -17.52 30.85
CA ALA A 204 4.18 -18.33 30.35
C ALA A 204 3.70 -19.38 31.35
N ALA A 205 4.55 -19.81 32.28
CA ALA A 205 4.21 -20.85 33.29
C ALA A 205 3.38 -20.27 34.45
N SER A 206 3.76 -19.06 34.92
CA SER A 206 3.10 -18.44 36.09
C SER A 206 2.09 -17.37 35.71
N GLY A 207 2.15 -16.85 34.50
CA GLY A 207 1.41 -15.66 34.06
C GLY A 207 1.96 -14.36 34.66
N HIS A 208 3.10 -14.41 35.37
CA HIS A 208 3.70 -13.22 35.97
C HIS A 208 4.15 -12.24 34.89
N HIS A 209 3.71 -11.00 35.00
CA HIS A 209 4.14 -9.92 34.13
C HIS A 209 5.62 -9.57 34.38
N ILE A 210 6.41 -9.48 33.31
CA ILE A 210 7.85 -9.21 33.37
C ILE A 210 8.12 -7.74 33.04
N THR A 211 7.74 -7.32 31.84
CA THR A 211 7.99 -5.92 31.36
C THR A 211 7.11 -5.59 30.15
N ASP A 212 6.94 -4.30 29.94
CA ASP A 212 6.38 -3.73 28.72
C ASP A 212 7.45 -2.94 27.97
N ILE A 213 7.47 -3.08 26.66
CA ILE A 213 8.37 -2.33 25.76
C ILE A 213 7.52 -1.50 24.83
N ASP A 214 7.65 -0.16 24.91
CA ASP A 214 7.10 0.74 23.91
C ASP A 214 8.01 0.71 22.67
N LEU A 215 7.77 -0.30 21.83
CA LEU A 215 8.52 -0.48 20.59
C LEU A 215 8.25 0.67 19.61
N GLY A 216 7.07 1.26 19.65
CA GLY A 216 6.71 2.39 18.81
C GLY A 216 7.56 3.62 19.09
N GLU A 217 7.78 3.94 20.37
CA GLU A 217 8.66 5.04 20.77
C GLU A 217 10.10 4.78 20.36
N TRP A 218 10.62 3.57 20.58
CA TRP A 218 11.97 3.20 20.18
C TRP A 218 12.20 3.27 18.67
N LEU A 219 11.21 2.81 17.88
CA LEU A 219 11.24 2.89 16.42
C LEU A 219 11.25 4.35 15.94
N LYS A 220 10.49 5.22 16.60
CA LYS A 220 10.48 6.66 16.34
C LYS A 220 11.83 7.30 16.66
N GLU A 221 12.47 6.91 17.77
CA GLU A 221 13.77 7.42 18.18
C GLU A 221 14.87 7.09 17.15
N ILE A 222 14.83 5.90 16.57
CA ILE A 222 15.78 5.49 15.53
C ILE A 222 15.39 5.93 14.12
N GLY A 223 14.27 6.65 13.96
CA GLY A 223 13.83 7.19 12.68
C GLY A 223 13.15 6.18 11.76
N TYR A 224 12.54 5.11 12.28
CA TYR A 224 11.78 4.16 11.47
C TYR A 224 10.56 4.84 10.85
N ASP A 225 10.38 4.66 9.55
CA ASP A 225 9.30 5.28 8.79
C ASP A 225 8.24 4.26 8.35
N PHE A 226 7.09 4.26 9.02
CA PHE A 226 5.94 3.46 8.62
C PHE A 226 5.27 3.93 7.31
N SER A 227 5.62 5.11 6.79
CA SER A 227 5.13 5.61 5.50
C SER A 227 6.02 5.22 4.32
N ALA A 228 7.19 4.63 4.58
CA ALA A 228 8.11 4.18 3.53
C ALA A 228 7.40 3.24 2.54
N GLU A 229 7.71 3.33 1.26
CA GLU A 229 7.07 2.53 0.22
C GLU A 229 7.22 1.03 0.47
N ASN A 230 8.41 0.60 0.91
CA ASN A 230 8.73 -0.78 1.28
C ASN A 230 9.12 -0.83 2.75
N LEU A 231 8.29 -1.47 3.58
CA LEU A 231 8.55 -1.55 5.02
C LEU A 231 9.72 -2.50 5.31
N ALA A 232 10.69 -2.00 6.07
CA ALA A 232 11.82 -2.80 6.55
C ALA A 232 11.41 -3.68 7.74
N ASP A 233 12.09 -4.82 7.89
CA ASP A 233 11.89 -5.70 9.04
C ASP A 233 12.63 -5.19 10.27
N ILE A 234 12.08 -5.51 11.44
CA ILE A 234 12.54 -5.04 12.75
C ILE A 234 13.17 -6.23 13.49
N VAL A 235 14.35 -6.04 14.05
CA VAL A 235 15.03 -7.06 14.84
C VAL A 235 15.25 -6.53 16.26
N LEU A 236 14.63 -7.19 17.23
CA LEU A 236 14.73 -6.90 18.65
C LEU A 236 15.49 -8.04 19.35
N ILE A 237 16.58 -7.72 20.03
CA ILE A 237 17.36 -8.69 20.80
C ILE A 237 17.26 -8.30 22.28
N LEU A 238 16.82 -9.24 23.11
CA LEU A 238 16.56 -9.05 24.53
C LEU A 238 17.53 -9.85 25.38
N ASP A 239 18.07 -9.24 26.41
CA ASP A 239 18.81 -9.88 27.48
C ASP A 239 18.15 -9.53 28.82
N PHE A 240 17.32 -10.43 29.30
CA PHE A 240 16.62 -10.25 30.59
C PHE A 240 17.54 -10.39 31.78
N HIS A 241 18.74 -10.98 31.62
CA HIS A 241 19.69 -11.08 32.70
C HIS A 241 20.44 -9.75 32.96
N SER A 242 20.82 -9.06 31.90
CA SER A 242 21.44 -7.74 32.00
C SER A 242 20.43 -6.58 32.03
N GLY A 243 19.15 -6.83 31.76
CA GLY A 243 18.11 -5.81 31.67
C GLY A 243 18.29 -4.90 30.46
N THR A 244 18.82 -5.41 29.35
CA THR A 244 19.09 -4.62 28.15
C THR A 244 18.40 -5.18 26.92
N ALA A 245 18.12 -4.30 25.97
CA ALA A 245 17.65 -4.63 24.64
C ALA A 245 18.49 -3.95 23.57
N SER A 246 18.57 -4.54 22.39
CA SER A 246 19.07 -3.88 21.19
C SER A 246 18.05 -3.97 20.07
N LEU A 247 17.90 -2.87 19.35
CA LEU A 247 16.97 -2.71 18.24
C LEU A 247 17.75 -2.38 16.97
N SER A 248 17.45 -3.09 15.89
CA SER A 248 18.00 -2.82 14.57
C SER A 248 16.95 -3.02 13.48
N ILE A 249 17.18 -2.39 12.33
CA ILE A 249 16.32 -2.49 11.14
C ILE A 249 17.06 -3.31 10.08
N ALA A 250 16.38 -4.29 9.52
CA ALA A 250 16.95 -5.14 8.47
C ALA A 250 17.30 -4.31 7.24
N GLY A 251 18.54 -4.47 6.75
CA GLY A 251 19.04 -3.71 5.60
C GLY A 251 19.67 -2.35 5.94
N TRP A 252 19.63 -1.92 7.21
CA TRP A 252 20.37 -0.75 7.65
C TRP A 252 21.80 -1.16 8.03
N LEU A 253 22.76 -0.36 7.59
CA LEU A 253 24.20 -0.63 7.83
C LEU A 253 24.69 -0.16 9.21
N ASP A 254 23.83 0.59 9.93
CA ASP A 254 24.19 1.18 11.22
C ASP A 254 24.16 0.13 12.34
N ALA A 255 24.97 0.39 13.37
CA ALA A 255 25.00 -0.45 14.56
C ALA A 255 23.63 -0.43 15.28
N PRO A 256 23.25 -1.54 15.94
CA PRO A 256 21.99 -1.58 16.68
C PRO A 256 21.98 -0.52 17.80
N THR A 257 20.81 0.09 18.02
CA THR A 257 20.59 1.00 19.15
C THR A 257 20.24 0.18 20.39
N TYR A 258 20.83 0.54 21.53
CA TYR A 258 20.64 -0.17 22.81
C TYR A 258 19.69 0.60 23.72
N PHE A 259 18.81 -0.13 24.38
CA PHE A 259 17.82 0.37 25.34
C PHE A 259 17.94 -0.39 26.67
N VAL A 260 17.50 0.25 27.75
CA VAL A 260 17.37 -0.38 29.08
C VAL A 260 15.90 -0.77 29.25
N ILE A 261 15.64 -2.02 29.65
CA ILE A 261 14.29 -2.57 29.78
C ILE A 261 13.82 -2.74 31.23
N PHE A 262 14.69 -2.48 32.21
CA PHE A 262 14.37 -2.48 33.65
C PHE A 262 14.97 -1.24 34.34
#